data_f23699f301ca6c9969339c89cd5423e3
#
_entry.id   f23699f301ca6c9969339c89cd5423e3
#
_cell.length_a   1.000
_cell.length_b   1.000
_cell.length_c   1.000
_cell.angle_alpha   90.00
_cell.angle_beta   90.00
_cell.angle_gamma   90.00
#
_symmetry.space_group_name_H-M   'P 1'
#
loop_
_entity.id
_entity.type
_entity.pdbx_description
1 polymer ?
#
loop_
_entity_poly.entity_id
_entity_poly.type
_entity_poly.pdbx_seq_one_letter_code
_entity_poly.pdbx_strand_id
1 'polypeptide(L)'
;GLSSRGYLIKKAHPHVHYVEGDLPGMSARKAELLDRLDRPEGHITQPCNILDTSGSNSIEALLSSLDRSKKTLIITEGLVNYFDLETIRSVWSRMAIAMKGFPQARYITEVYPKLEKHPSYKYVKVAQKVVGFFTQGDYPLHYDSSESMQQGFLEDGFSRVNVTAPEDYYDTLNMPTSSRQSLVRLVVADV
;
A
#
# COMPACT_ATOMS: atom_id res chain seq x y z
N GLY A 1 -7.60 4.55 -5.35
CA GLY A 1 -7.59 6.02 -5.41
C GLY A 1 -7.38 6.59 -6.81
N LEU A 2 -7.33 7.92 -6.92
CA LEU A 2 -7.27 8.63 -8.20
C LEU A 2 -5.84 9.10 -8.57
N SER A 3 -4.80 8.51 -8.00
CA SER A 3 -3.41 8.82 -8.34
C SER A 3 -3.13 8.60 -9.84
N SER A 4 -2.39 9.51 -10.47
CA SER A 4 -1.96 9.36 -11.87
C SER A 4 -0.73 8.47 -12.06
N ARG A 5 -0.19 7.88 -10.99
CA ARG A 5 1.05 7.09 -11.03
C ARG A 5 1.01 5.97 -12.06
N GLY A 6 -0.04 5.15 -12.07
CA GLY A 6 -0.16 4.04 -13.00
C GLY A 6 -0.14 4.49 -14.46
N TYR A 7 -0.84 5.56 -14.78
CA TYR A 7 -0.82 6.17 -16.10
C TYR A 7 0.59 6.61 -16.51
N LEU A 8 1.31 7.31 -15.62
CA LEU A 8 2.67 7.80 -15.91
C LEU A 8 3.67 6.64 -16.02
N ILE A 9 3.60 5.64 -15.15
CA ILE A 9 4.46 4.45 -15.22
C ILE A 9 4.22 3.69 -16.52
N LYS A 10 2.95 3.49 -16.92
CA LYS A 10 2.64 2.80 -18.17
C LYS A 10 3.14 3.56 -19.40
N LYS A 11 3.07 4.88 -19.41
CA LYS A 11 3.64 5.70 -20.50
C LYS A 11 5.17 5.60 -20.57
N ALA A 12 5.84 5.61 -19.42
CA ALA A 12 7.31 5.50 -19.36
C ALA A 12 7.80 4.05 -19.59
N HIS A 13 7.01 3.05 -19.23
CA HIS A 13 7.35 1.63 -19.25
C HIS A 13 6.21 0.80 -19.87
N PRO A 14 6.02 0.83 -21.20
CA PRO A 14 4.89 0.16 -21.88
C PRO A 14 4.83 -1.35 -21.65
N HIS A 15 5.96 -2.00 -21.39
CA HIS A 15 6.07 -3.44 -21.13
C HIS A 15 5.56 -3.86 -19.73
N VAL A 16 5.38 -2.92 -18.79
CA VAL A 16 4.85 -3.21 -17.46
C VAL A 16 3.34 -3.47 -17.57
N HIS A 17 2.86 -4.58 -17.04
CA HIS A 17 1.44 -4.81 -16.83
C HIS A 17 1.04 -4.11 -15.52
N TYR A 18 0.18 -3.10 -15.59
CA TYR A 18 -0.20 -2.28 -14.45
C TYR A 18 -1.68 -2.47 -14.10
N VAL A 19 -1.94 -2.99 -12.90
CA VAL A 19 -3.30 -3.23 -12.41
C VAL A 19 -3.56 -2.35 -11.18
N GLU A 20 -4.64 -1.61 -11.19
CA GLU A 20 -5.13 -0.83 -10.05
C GLU A 20 -6.37 -1.49 -9.47
N GLY A 21 -6.26 -2.01 -8.24
CA GLY A 21 -7.37 -2.54 -7.45
C GLY A 21 -7.92 -1.47 -6.50
N ASP A 22 -9.23 -1.30 -6.47
CA ASP A 22 -9.95 -0.43 -5.53
C ASP A 22 -11.41 -0.90 -5.39
N LEU A 23 -12.14 -0.36 -4.42
CA LEU A 23 -13.57 -0.64 -4.28
C LEU A 23 -14.32 -0.37 -5.61
N PRO A 24 -15.42 -1.10 -5.90
CA PRO A 24 -16.06 -1.08 -7.21
C PRO A 24 -16.37 0.32 -7.74
N GLY A 25 -16.93 1.19 -6.90
CA GLY A 25 -17.26 2.57 -7.31
C GLY A 25 -16.02 3.41 -7.65
N MET A 26 -14.93 3.26 -6.90
CA MET A 26 -13.67 3.97 -7.14
C MET A 26 -12.96 3.41 -8.39
N SER A 27 -12.96 2.09 -8.55
CA SER A 27 -12.40 1.42 -9.73
C SER A 27 -13.11 1.86 -11.02
N ALA A 28 -14.44 1.92 -11.01
CA ALA A 28 -15.23 2.42 -12.14
C ALA A 28 -14.92 3.89 -12.45
N ARG A 29 -14.87 4.74 -11.41
CA ARG A 29 -14.53 6.16 -11.57
C ARG A 29 -13.12 6.35 -12.14
N LYS A 30 -12.15 5.56 -11.68
CA LYS A 30 -10.79 5.57 -12.21
C LYS A 30 -10.76 5.17 -13.68
N ALA A 31 -11.52 4.14 -14.06
CA ALA A 31 -11.63 3.69 -15.45
C ALA A 31 -12.11 4.82 -16.38
N GLU A 32 -13.20 5.50 -16.01
CA GLU A 32 -13.72 6.64 -16.76
C GLU A 32 -12.70 7.76 -16.98
N LEU A 33 -11.93 8.08 -15.93
CA LEU A 33 -10.91 9.13 -16.00
C LEU A 33 -9.74 8.73 -16.88
N LEU A 34 -9.30 7.47 -16.82
CA LEU A 34 -8.24 6.95 -17.68
C LEU A 34 -8.65 6.92 -19.15
N ASP A 35 -9.91 6.58 -19.44
CA ASP A 35 -10.43 6.57 -20.81
C ASP A 35 -10.43 7.98 -21.42
N ARG A 36 -10.67 9.02 -20.62
CA ARG A 36 -10.56 10.42 -21.07
C ARG A 36 -9.12 10.89 -21.32
N LEU A 37 -8.14 10.18 -20.76
CA LEU A 37 -6.70 10.48 -20.89
C LEU A 37 -5.99 9.63 -21.95
N ASP A 38 -6.74 8.89 -22.78
CA ASP A 38 -6.18 7.91 -23.71
C ASP A 38 -5.37 6.83 -22.95
N ARG A 39 -6.10 5.94 -22.29
CA ARG A 39 -5.57 4.89 -21.42
C ARG A 39 -4.50 4.05 -22.11
N PRO A 40 -3.27 3.96 -21.59
CA PRO A 40 -2.25 3.10 -22.17
C PRO A 40 -2.67 1.63 -22.17
N GLU A 41 -2.33 0.92 -23.23
CA GLU A 41 -2.57 -0.54 -23.33
C GLU A 41 -1.96 -1.29 -22.14
N GLY A 42 -2.70 -2.25 -21.59
CA GLY A 42 -2.25 -3.01 -20.41
C GLY A 42 -2.30 -2.24 -19.07
N HIS A 43 -2.96 -1.06 -19.03
CA HIS A 43 -3.33 -0.40 -17.79
C HIS A 43 -4.77 -0.80 -17.44
N ILE A 44 -4.93 -1.60 -16.41
CA ILE A 44 -6.21 -2.20 -16.01
C ILE A 44 -6.66 -1.58 -14.67
N THR A 45 -7.95 -1.30 -14.55
CA THR A 45 -8.61 -1.04 -13.28
C THR A 45 -9.54 -2.21 -12.96
N GLN A 46 -9.49 -2.70 -11.74
CA GLN A 46 -10.26 -3.89 -11.33
C GLN A 46 -10.88 -3.66 -9.95
N PRO A 47 -12.14 -4.02 -9.76
CA PRO A 47 -12.73 -4.04 -8.41
C PRO A 47 -11.93 -4.95 -7.48
N CYS A 48 -11.56 -4.41 -6.32
CA CYS A 48 -10.87 -5.16 -5.27
C CYS A 48 -11.29 -4.61 -3.91
N ASN A 49 -11.78 -5.49 -3.05
CA ASN A 49 -12.00 -5.22 -1.65
C ASN A 49 -11.05 -6.10 -0.84
N ILE A 50 -10.03 -5.52 -0.23
CA ILE A 50 -9.02 -6.27 0.54
C ILE A 50 -9.60 -7.01 1.75
N LEU A 51 -10.77 -6.60 2.24
CA LEU A 51 -11.47 -7.26 3.34
C LEU A 51 -12.23 -8.51 2.92
N ASP A 52 -12.53 -8.65 1.62
CA ASP A 52 -13.18 -9.86 1.12
C ASP A 52 -12.22 -11.05 1.24
N THR A 53 -12.65 -12.09 1.93
CA THR A 53 -11.88 -13.32 2.12
C THR A 53 -12.14 -14.38 1.05
N SER A 54 -13.12 -14.12 0.18
CA SER A 54 -13.53 -15.00 -0.91
C SER A 54 -14.26 -14.20 -1.98
N GLY A 55 -14.42 -14.79 -3.16
CA GLY A 55 -15.11 -14.14 -4.27
C GLY A 55 -14.19 -13.38 -5.22
N SER A 56 -14.78 -12.87 -6.30
CA SER A 56 -14.06 -12.28 -7.44
C SER A 56 -13.36 -10.95 -7.14
N ASN A 57 -13.75 -10.26 -6.05
CA ASN A 57 -13.19 -8.97 -5.67
C ASN A 57 -12.14 -9.08 -4.55
N SER A 58 -11.78 -10.28 -4.10
CA SER A 58 -10.74 -10.47 -3.10
C SER A 58 -9.34 -10.17 -3.65
N ILE A 59 -8.38 -9.89 -2.76
CA ILE A 59 -6.97 -9.69 -3.16
C ILE A 59 -6.39 -10.96 -3.77
N GLU A 60 -6.80 -12.14 -3.28
CA GLU A 60 -6.39 -13.43 -3.80
C GLU A 60 -6.88 -13.66 -5.23
N ALA A 61 -8.13 -13.28 -5.52
CA ALA A 61 -8.69 -13.37 -6.87
C ALA A 61 -7.95 -12.44 -7.83
N LEU A 62 -7.68 -11.20 -7.41
CA LEU A 62 -6.90 -10.24 -8.20
C LEU A 62 -5.50 -10.80 -8.48
N LEU A 63 -4.77 -11.24 -7.47
CA LEU A 63 -3.42 -11.77 -7.66
C LEU A 63 -3.41 -13.07 -8.49
N SER A 64 -4.47 -13.87 -8.39
CA SER A 64 -4.63 -15.10 -9.20
C SER A 64 -4.86 -14.83 -10.67
N SER A 65 -5.40 -13.66 -11.02
CA SER A 65 -5.62 -13.26 -12.42
C SER A 65 -4.34 -12.77 -13.13
N LEU A 66 -3.26 -12.52 -12.38
CA LEU A 66 -2.00 -12.04 -12.94
C LEU A 66 -1.14 -13.19 -13.50
N ASP A 67 -0.24 -12.84 -14.42
CA ASP A 67 0.73 -13.79 -15.00
C ASP A 67 1.75 -14.25 -13.93
N ARG A 68 1.57 -15.48 -13.45
CA ARG A 68 2.40 -16.10 -12.42
C ARG A 68 3.86 -16.36 -12.84
N SER A 69 4.20 -16.17 -14.10
CA SER A 69 5.59 -16.26 -14.56
C SER A 69 6.39 -14.95 -14.39
N LYS A 70 5.72 -13.87 -14.02
CA LYS A 70 6.31 -12.53 -13.94
C LYS A 70 6.70 -12.16 -12.52
N LYS A 71 7.74 -11.31 -12.42
CA LYS A 71 8.04 -10.59 -11.16
C LYS A 71 6.91 -9.63 -10.86
N THR A 72 6.48 -9.58 -9.62
CA THR A 72 5.31 -8.80 -9.21
C THR A 72 5.66 -7.83 -8.09
N LEU A 73 5.25 -6.58 -8.26
CA LEU A 73 5.32 -5.55 -7.24
C LEU A 73 3.91 -5.14 -6.85
N ILE A 74 3.60 -5.22 -5.55
CA ILE A 74 2.35 -4.76 -4.97
C ILE A 74 2.64 -3.48 -4.19
N ILE A 75 1.83 -2.45 -4.40
CA ILE A 75 1.94 -1.18 -3.69
C ILE A 75 0.58 -0.83 -3.11
N THR A 76 0.53 -0.52 -1.83
CA THR A 76 -0.63 0.14 -1.22
C THR A 76 -0.22 1.51 -0.67
N GLU A 77 -1.09 2.50 -0.87
CA GLU A 77 -0.90 3.87 -0.42
C GLU A 77 -2.16 4.42 0.21
N GLY A 78 -2.00 5.09 1.36
CA GLY A 78 -3.10 5.67 2.10
C GLY A 78 -4.13 4.62 2.54
N LEU A 79 -3.73 3.37 2.77
CA LEU A 79 -4.65 2.26 3.02
C LEU A 79 -4.57 1.72 4.44
N VAL A 80 -3.38 1.47 4.94
CA VAL A 80 -3.14 0.66 6.14
C VAL A 80 -3.81 1.22 7.38
N ASN A 81 -3.73 2.51 7.59
CA ASN A 81 -4.23 3.18 8.79
C ASN A 81 -5.75 3.44 8.81
N TYR A 82 -6.51 2.93 7.84
CA TYR A 82 -7.98 2.87 7.92
C TYR A 82 -8.49 1.69 8.75
N PHE A 83 -7.64 0.70 9.04
CA PHE A 83 -8.00 -0.55 9.69
C PHE A 83 -7.27 -0.68 11.03
N ASP A 84 -7.88 -1.40 11.98
CA ASP A 84 -7.15 -1.85 13.16
C ASP A 84 -6.04 -2.85 12.79
N LEU A 85 -5.11 -3.08 13.72
CA LEU A 85 -3.93 -3.91 13.45
C LEU A 85 -4.30 -5.37 13.15
N GLU A 86 -5.30 -5.92 13.84
CA GLU A 86 -5.73 -7.30 13.63
C GLU A 86 -6.29 -7.49 12.20
N THR A 87 -7.17 -6.59 11.78
CA THR A 87 -7.76 -6.60 10.45
C THR A 87 -6.69 -6.50 9.35
N ILE A 88 -5.78 -5.52 9.45
CA ILE A 88 -4.78 -5.35 8.39
C ILE A 88 -3.73 -6.47 8.39
N ARG A 89 -3.37 -7.07 9.54
CA ARG A 89 -2.50 -8.24 9.61
C ARG A 89 -3.13 -9.45 8.94
N SER A 90 -4.43 -9.65 9.07
CA SER A 90 -5.15 -10.70 8.33
C SER A 90 -5.02 -10.51 6.82
N VAL A 91 -5.12 -9.26 6.31
CA VAL A 91 -4.91 -8.94 4.89
C VAL A 91 -3.47 -9.24 4.47
N TRP A 92 -2.48 -8.82 5.25
CA TRP A 92 -1.06 -9.04 4.95
C TRP A 92 -0.71 -10.52 4.90
N SER A 93 -1.22 -11.33 5.85
CA SER A 93 -0.99 -12.78 5.86
C SER A 93 -1.55 -13.46 4.61
N ARG A 94 -2.78 -13.12 4.21
CA ARG A 94 -3.40 -13.65 2.99
C ARG A 94 -2.64 -13.21 1.74
N MET A 95 -2.23 -11.95 1.69
CA MET A 95 -1.45 -11.40 0.58
C MET A 95 -0.07 -12.09 0.48
N ALA A 96 0.64 -12.28 1.60
CA ALA A 96 1.92 -12.98 1.63
C ALA A 96 1.79 -14.42 1.09
N ILE A 97 0.72 -15.14 1.46
CA ILE A 97 0.43 -16.47 0.91
C ILE A 97 0.22 -16.41 -0.61
N ALA A 98 -0.61 -15.48 -1.08
CA ALA A 98 -0.90 -15.35 -2.51
C ALA A 98 0.33 -14.94 -3.34
N MET A 99 1.21 -14.14 -2.76
CA MET A 99 2.46 -13.68 -3.38
C MET A 99 3.46 -14.81 -3.62
N LYS A 100 3.47 -15.88 -2.81
CA LYS A 100 4.34 -17.05 -3.00
C LYS A 100 4.15 -17.78 -4.34
N GLY A 101 3.07 -17.49 -5.03
CA GLY A 101 2.83 -18.03 -6.38
C GLY A 101 3.63 -17.37 -7.49
N PHE A 102 4.39 -16.30 -7.22
CA PHE A 102 5.21 -15.59 -8.21
C PHE A 102 6.70 -15.92 -8.02
N PRO A 103 7.53 -15.88 -9.09
CA PRO A 103 8.95 -16.20 -8.99
C PRO A 103 9.73 -15.18 -8.15
N GLN A 104 9.23 -13.97 -8.07
CA GLN A 104 9.71 -12.89 -7.20
C GLN A 104 8.56 -11.93 -6.97
N ALA A 105 8.17 -11.75 -5.71
CA ALA A 105 7.11 -10.81 -5.34
C ALA A 105 7.55 -9.91 -4.19
N ARG A 106 7.23 -8.63 -4.32
CA ARG A 106 7.55 -7.58 -3.37
C ARG A 106 6.31 -6.76 -3.04
N TYR A 107 6.14 -6.45 -1.79
CA TYR A 107 5.12 -5.54 -1.29
C TYR A 107 5.77 -4.26 -0.75
N ILE A 108 5.20 -3.11 -1.09
CA ILE A 108 5.61 -1.81 -0.57
C ILE A 108 4.38 -1.09 -0.01
N THR A 109 4.51 -0.58 1.20
CA THR A 109 3.47 0.23 1.84
C THR A 109 4.07 1.27 2.76
N GLU A 110 3.31 2.31 3.06
CA GLU A 110 3.58 3.19 4.18
C GLU A 110 2.77 2.78 5.40
N VAL A 111 3.36 2.96 6.58
CA VAL A 111 2.73 2.76 7.88
C VAL A 111 3.05 3.95 8.77
N TYR A 112 2.07 4.43 9.51
CA TYR A 112 2.24 5.47 10.52
C TYR A 112 2.36 4.83 11.91
N PRO A 113 3.58 4.72 12.47
CA PRO A 113 3.79 4.15 13.79
C PRO A 113 3.34 5.09 14.90
N LYS A 114 3.08 4.50 16.06
CA LYS A 114 2.71 5.20 17.29
C LYS A 114 3.97 5.74 17.99
N LEU A 115 4.60 6.74 17.39
CA LEU A 115 5.82 7.35 17.92
C LEU A 115 5.48 8.42 18.98
N GLU A 116 5.18 8.00 20.21
CA GLU A 116 4.77 8.92 21.29
C GLU A 116 5.81 9.99 21.62
N LYS A 117 7.09 9.68 21.45
CA LYS A 117 8.21 10.61 21.68
C LYS A 117 8.48 11.57 20.51
N HIS A 118 7.76 11.41 19.37
CA HIS A 118 8.00 12.26 18.22
C HIS A 118 7.45 13.68 18.46
N PRO A 119 8.21 14.75 18.11
CA PRO A 119 7.77 16.14 18.33
C PRO A 119 6.40 16.47 17.72
N SER A 120 6.07 15.85 16.60
CA SER A 120 4.79 16.05 15.88
C SER A 120 3.65 15.18 16.39
N TYR A 121 3.84 14.31 17.39
CA TYR A 121 2.81 13.38 17.87
C TYR A 121 1.52 14.06 18.33
N LYS A 122 1.64 15.24 18.97
CA LYS A 122 0.48 16.04 19.38
C LYS A 122 -0.38 16.50 18.19
N TYR A 123 0.26 16.85 17.08
CA TYR A 123 -0.43 17.27 15.85
C TYR A 123 -1.10 16.07 15.15
N VAL A 124 -0.50 14.90 15.24
CA VAL A 124 -1.10 13.66 14.72
C VAL A 124 -2.37 13.32 15.45
N LYS A 125 -2.40 13.43 16.79
CA LYS A 125 -3.65 13.22 17.57
C LYS A 125 -4.76 14.18 17.18
N VAL A 126 -4.43 15.43 16.85
CA VAL A 126 -5.41 16.39 16.36
C VAL A 126 -5.88 15.99 14.95
N ALA A 127 -4.96 15.64 14.06
CA ALA A 127 -5.29 15.19 12.71
C ALA A 127 -6.13 13.90 12.72
N GLN A 128 -5.82 12.93 13.59
CA GLN A 128 -6.63 11.71 13.79
C GLN A 128 -8.08 12.03 14.12
N LYS A 129 -8.33 13.00 15.03
CA LYS A 129 -9.70 13.42 15.38
C LYS A 129 -10.43 14.05 14.20
N VAL A 130 -9.72 14.84 13.38
CA VAL A 130 -10.29 15.46 12.18
C VAL A 130 -10.59 14.41 11.12
N VAL A 131 -9.64 13.53 10.83
CA VAL A 131 -9.83 12.43 9.85
C VAL A 131 -10.93 11.48 10.35
N GLY A 132 -10.92 11.08 11.61
CA GLY A 132 -11.94 10.23 12.22
C GLY A 132 -13.35 10.82 12.12
N PHE A 133 -13.48 12.14 12.24
CA PHE A 133 -14.75 12.84 12.03
C PHE A 133 -15.27 12.70 10.59
N PHE A 134 -14.38 12.79 9.60
CA PHE A 134 -14.74 12.67 8.17
C PHE A 134 -14.90 11.22 7.70
N THR A 135 -14.16 10.27 8.30
CA THR A 135 -14.18 8.86 7.89
C THR A 135 -15.11 7.99 8.73
N GLN A 136 -15.76 8.57 9.76
CA GLN A 136 -16.61 7.86 10.73
C GLN A 136 -15.91 6.69 11.44
N GLY A 137 -14.58 6.74 11.56
CA GLY A 137 -13.77 5.72 12.19
C GLY A 137 -12.53 6.27 12.86
N ASP A 138 -11.94 5.48 13.76
CA ASP A 138 -10.62 5.76 14.29
C ASP A 138 -9.58 5.61 13.17
N TYR A 139 -8.56 6.46 13.18
CA TYR A 139 -7.39 6.32 12.32
C TYR A 139 -6.24 5.77 13.17
N PRO A 140 -6.16 4.44 13.35
CA PRO A 140 -5.24 3.85 14.29
C PRO A 140 -3.80 3.99 13.80
N LEU A 141 -2.90 4.24 14.74
CA LEU A 141 -1.46 4.14 14.53
C LEU A 141 -1.03 2.73 14.93
N HIS A 142 -0.20 2.12 14.09
CA HIS A 142 0.25 0.75 14.27
C HIS A 142 1.71 0.72 14.68
N TYR A 143 2.05 -0.21 15.58
CA TYR A 143 3.40 -0.45 16.07
C TYR A 143 4.03 0.73 16.83
N ASP A 144 4.87 0.41 17.76
CA ASP A 144 5.56 1.41 18.62
C ASP A 144 6.98 1.70 18.13
N SER A 145 7.52 0.87 17.22
CA SER A 145 8.86 1.03 16.65
C SER A 145 8.97 0.38 15.27
N SER A 146 10.06 0.67 14.55
CA SER A 146 10.41 0.03 13.28
C SER A 146 10.69 -1.46 13.47
N GLU A 147 11.30 -1.85 14.57
CA GLU A 147 11.61 -3.24 14.91
C GLU A 147 10.33 -4.06 15.15
N SER A 148 9.37 -3.53 15.93
CA SER A 148 8.09 -4.20 16.15
C SER A 148 7.25 -4.29 14.86
N MET A 149 7.37 -3.30 13.98
CA MET A 149 6.76 -3.33 12.66
C MET A 149 7.37 -4.41 11.78
N GLN A 150 8.72 -4.46 11.70
CA GLN A 150 9.44 -5.50 10.95
C GLN A 150 9.06 -6.89 11.44
N GLN A 151 9.03 -7.11 12.74
CA GLN A 151 8.66 -8.38 13.34
C GLN A 151 7.23 -8.77 13.00
N GLY A 152 6.27 -7.83 13.06
CA GLY A 152 4.88 -8.08 12.71
C GLY A 152 4.70 -8.55 11.27
N PHE A 153 5.39 -7.93 10.31
CA PHE A 153 5.35 -8.38 8.90
C PHE A 153 6.00 -9.76 8.70
N LEU A 154 7.09 -10.07 9.41
CA LEU A 154 7.69 -11.43 9.39
C LEU A 154 6.71 -12.48 9.92
N GLU A 155 6.01 -12.18 11.02
CA GLU A 155 4.98 -13.06 11.59
C GLU A 155 3.79 -13.25 10.63
N ASP A 156 3.47 -12.25 9.82
CA ASP A 156 2.41 -12.30 8.80
C ASP A 156 2.79 -13.10 7.55
N GLY A 157 4.03 -13.64 7.50
CA GLY A 157 4.45 -14.61 6.48
C GLY A 157 5.35 -14.08 5.39
N PHE A 158 5.83 -12.84 5.49
CA PHE A 158 6.90 -12.32 4.65
C PHE A 158 8.25 -12.89 5.10
N SER A 159 9.17 -13.14 4.17
CA SER A 159 10.46 -13.76 4.46
C SER A 159 11.56 -12.75 4.74
N ARG A 160 11.44 -11.56 4.17
CA ARG A 160 12.37 -10.44 4.35
C ARG A 160 11.61 -9.14 4.43
N VAL A 161 11.92 -8.33 5.44
CA VAL A 161 11.24 -7.06 5.67
C VAL A 161 12.29 -5.98 5.98
N ASN A 162 12.19 -4.87 5.30
CA ASN A 162 12.97 -3.67 5.56
C ASN A 162 12.03 -2.52 5.89
N VAL A 163 12.28 -1.81 6.99
CA VAL A 163 11.52 -0.66 7.45
C VAL A 163 12.45 0.55 7.46
N THR A 164 12.12 1.56 6.67
CA THR A 164 12.94 2.77 6.47
C THR A 164 12.11 4.02 6.68
N ALA A 165 12.80 5.14 6.90
CA ALA A 165 12.18 6.47 6.86
C ALA A 165 12.37 7.09 5.46
N PRO A 166 11.50 8.04 5.04
CA PRO A 166 11.73 8.78 3.79
C PRO A 166 13.08 9.49 3.73
N GLU A 167 13.59 9.91 4.86
CA GLU A 167 14.89 10.59 5.00
C GLU A 167 16.06 9.73 4.53
N ASP A 168 15.95 8.42 4.64
CA ASP A 168 16.99 7.45 4.22
C ASP A 168 17.21 7.46 2.70
N TYR A 169 16.31 8.10 1.94
CA TYR A 169 16.35 8.17 0.48
C TYR A 169 16.74 9.54 -0.08
N TYR A 170 16.97 10.55 0.76
CA TYR A 170 17.24 11.92 0.30
C TYR A 170 18.49 12.04 -0.58
N ASP A 171 19.52 11.23 -0.30
CA ASP A 171 20.76 11.22 -1.08
C ASP A 171 20.68 10.37 -2.35
N THR A 172 19.67 9.52 -2.47
CA THR A 172 19.56 8.55 -3.57
C THR A 172 18.41 8.84 -4.53
N LEU A 173 17.40 9.54 -4.08
CA LEU A 173 16.23 9.89 -4.87
C LEU A 173 16.10 11.42 -5.01
N ASN A 174 15.79 11.88 -6.21
CA ASN A 174 15.44 13.28 -6.45
C ASN A 174 14.03 13.57 -5.90
N MET A 175 13.94 13.86 -4.62
CA MET A 175 12.69 14.14 -3.91
C MET A 175 12.82 15.36 -3.01
N PRO A 176 11.70 16.06 -2.68
CA PRO A 176 11.73 17.14 -1.71
C PRO A 176 12.25 16.68 -0.35
N THR A 177 13.17 17.43 0.22
CA THR A 177 13.75 17.16 1.54
C THR A 177 13.05 17.97 2.63
N SER A 178 13.10 17.49 3.87
CA SER A 178 12.58 18.17 5.04
C SER A 178 13.59 18.11 6.19
N SER A 179 13.72 19.20 6.93
CA SER A 179 14.49 19.21 8.19
C SER A 179 13.75 18.55 9.36
N ARG A 180 12.48 18.20 9.18
CA ARG A 180 11.67 17.53 10.19
C ARG A 180 11.69 16.03 9.94
N GLN A 181 11.82 15.24 10.99
CA GLN A 181 11.64 13.79 10.91
C GLN A 181 10.25 13.44 10.42
N SER A 182 10.17 12.48 9.49
CA SER A 182 8.90 11.93 9.04
C SER A 182 8.29 11.00 10.09
N LEU A 183 6.97 11.07 10.24
CA LEU A 183 6.22 10.11 11.03
C LEU A 183 5.95 8.82 10.26
N VAL A 184 5.98 8.87 8.94
CA VAL A 184 5.73 7.70 8.11
C VAL A 184 6.95 6.78 8.09
N ARG A 185 6.70 5.48 8.00
CA ARG A 185 7.71 4.47 7.67
C ARG A 185 7.33 3.78 6.38
N LEU A 186 8.32 3.52 5.57
CA LEU A 186 8.18 2.70 4.37
C LEU A 186 8.55 1.27 4.72
N VAL A 187 7.65 0.37 4.41
CA VAL A 187 7.86 -1.07 4.56
C VAL A 187 8.06 -1.67 3.18
N VAL A 188 9.17 -2.37 3.00
CA VAL A 188 9.46 -3.19 1.82
C VAL A 188 9.56 -4.63 2.28
N ALA A 189 8.64 -5.47 1.81
CA ALA A 189 8.51 -6.86 2.25
C ALA A 189 8.52 -7.82 1.05
N ASP A 190 9.33 -8.88 1.13
CA ASP A 190 9.44 -9.94 0.12
C ASP A 190 8.91 -11.27 0.69
N VAL A 191 8.43 -12.18 -0.15
CA VAL A 191 8.02 -13.54 0.22
C VAL A 191 9.02 -14.60 -0.18
#